data_7c562ccaf050d43f55ac1f281f414a5c
#
_entry.id   7c562ccaf050d43f55ac1f281f414a5c
#
_cell.length_a   1.000
_cell.length_b   1.000
_cell.length_c   1.000
_cell.angle_alpha   90.00
_cell.angle_beta   90.00
_cell.angle_gamma   90.00
#
_symmetry.space_group_name_H-M   'P 1'
#
loop_
_entity.id
_entity.type
_entity.pdbx_description
1 polymer ?
#
loop_
_entity_poly.entity_id
_entity_poly.type
_entity_poly.pdbx_seq_one_letter_code
_entity_poly.pdbx_strand_id
1 'polypeptide(L)'
;MSKKSRHTAGFFIFAIAKLQVMYLIDTHTHIYDSDFDTDRAEAVQHALDAGVVMMLLPNVDASTVQPMLKTYEQFPDCTRVMMGLQPEEVKGDYKQVLAVMEKELERNIYIGVGEIGLDFYWDATFEKEQLDAFEIQLQWAKQLHLPLSIHCRNAFSFMARILEKHQDGGLKGVMHCFTGTEEEARVYLDLGFHLGLGGVITYKNCAVKDYLHNIPLERIVLETDAPYLSPVPHRGQRNEPAFMVDTAKKIAEIYEMQVERIAEITTSNAKKLFGI
;
A
#
# COMPACT_ATOMS: atom_id res chain seq x y z
N MET A 1 -4.64 -74.86 -25.56
CA MET A 1 -3.65 -73.97 -24.94
C MET A 1 -4.11 -72.56 -25.25
N SER A 2 -4.77 -71.87 -24.32
CA SER A 2 -5.35 -70.51 -24.47
C SER A 2 -4.47 -69.52 -23.74
N LYS A 3 -3.90 -68.54 -24.47
CA LYS A 3 -3.14 -67.43 -23.92
C LYS A 3 -4.12 -66.32 -23.47
N LYS A 4 -4.24 -66.12 -22.16
CA LYS A 4 -4.92 -64.95 -21.58
C LYS A 4 -4.04 -63.70 -21.75
N SER A 5 -4.54 -62.74 -22.52
CA SER A 5 -4.03 -61.38 -22.59
C SER A 5 -4.45 -60.62 -21.32
N ARG A 6 -3.46 -60.12 -20.55
CA ARG A 6 -3.70 -59.18 -19.44
C ARG A 6 -3.70 -57.77 -19.98
N HIS A 7 -4.87 -57.11 -19.96
CA HIS A 7 -4.97 -55.67 -20.15
C HIS A 7 -4.64 -54.98 -18.80
N THR A 8 -3.52 -54.32 -18.76
CA THR A 8 -3.18 -53.38 -17.72
C THR A 8 -3.83 -52.04 -18.04
N ALA A 9 -4.91 -51.72 -17.33
CA ALA A 9 -5.53 -50.41 -17.37
C ALA A 9 -4.62 -49.41 -16.61
N GLY A 10 -3.92 -48.59 -17.37
CA GLY A 10 -3.16 -47.47 -16.79
C GLY A 10 -4.13 -46.40 -16.27
N PHE A 11 -4.21 -46.23 -14.96
CA PHE A 11 -4.88 -45.09 -14.34
C PHE A 11 -4.05 -43.84 -14.62
N PHE A 12 -4.46 -43.01 -15.54
CA PHE A 12 -4.00 -41.65 -15.64
C PHE A 12 -4.64 -40.83 -14.52
N ILE A 13 -3.87 -40.59 -13.44
CA ILE A 13 -4.25 -39.61 -12.42
C ILE A 13 -4.01 -38.24 -13.05
N PHE A 14 -5.05 -37.62 -13.57
CA PHE A 14 -5.03 -36.19 -13.86
C PHE A 14 -4.93 -35.47 -12.50
N ALA A 15 -3.73 -35.00 -12.15
CA ALA A 15 -3.57 -34.00 -11.11
C ALA A 15 -4.28 -32.73 -11.60
N ILE A 16 -5.50 -32.50 -11.12
CA ILE A 16 -6.15 -31.21 -11.26
C ILE A 16 -5.27 -30.25 -10.44
N ALA A 17 -4.43 -29.49 -11.14
CA ALA A 17 -3.75 -28.36 -10.53
C ALA A 17 -4.87 -27.46 -9.97
N LYS A 18 -5.00 -27.43 -8.64
CA LYS A 18 -5.84 -26.42 -7.97
C LYS A 18 -5.32 -25.10 -8.46
N LEU A 19 -6.07 -24.37 -9.28
CA LEU A 19 -5.79 -22.95 -9.50
C LEU A 19 -5.75 -22.31 -8.11
N GLN A 20 -4.57 -21.99 -7.65
CA GLN A 20 -4.39 -21.31 -6.38
C GLN A 20 -4.83 -19.87 -6.64
N VAL A 21 -5.99 -19.50 -6.12
CA VAL A 21 -6.52 -18.15 -6.27
C VAL A 21 -5.59 -17.22 -5.51
N MET A 22 -5.00 -16.28 -6.24
CA MET A 22 -4.14 -15.25 -5.68
C MET A 22 -5.02 -14.20 -5.02
N TYR A 23 -4.80 -13.93 -3.75
CA TYR A 23 -5.44 -12.84 -3.02
C TYR A 23 -4.42 -11.76 -2.70
N LEU A 24 -4.73 -10.52 -3.06
CA LEU A 24 -3.88 -9.35 -2.88
C LEU A 24 -4.66 -8.29 -2.10
N ILE A 25 -3.94 -7.48 -1.32
CA ILE A 25 -4.46 -6.28 -0.67
C ILE A 25 -3.64 -5.10 -1.17
N ASP A 26 -4.30 -4.14 -1.80
CA ASP A 26 -3.71 -2.86 -2.16
C ASP A 26 -3.72 -1.94 -0.96
N THR A 27 -2.55 -1.74 -0.33
CA THR A 27 -2.46 -0.99 0.91
C THR A 27 -2.47 0.53 0.74
N HIS A 28 -2.44 1.02 -0.52
CA HIS A 28 -2.46 2.44 -0.82
C HIS A 28 -2.94 2.72 -2.25
N THR A 29 -4.15 3.23 -2.41
CA THR A 29 -4.71 3.60 -3.72
C THR A 29 -5.73 4.73 -3.59
N HIS A 30 -5.71 5.64 -4.56
CA HIS A 30 -6.66 6.76 -4.66
C HIS A 30 -7.75 6.46 -5.71
N ILE A 31 -8.33 5.26 -5.70
CA ILE A 31 -9.40 4.86 -6.64
C ILE A 31 -10.63 5.79 -6.57
N TYR A 32 -10.72 6.65 -5.56
CA TYR A 32 -11.72 7.71 -5.42
C TYR A 32 -11.39 8.98 -6.22
N ASP A 33 -10.17 9.09 -6.78
CA ASP A 33 -9.73 10.23 -7.57
C ASP A 33 -10.63 10.48 -8.79
N SER A 34 -10.70 11.74 -9.22
CA SER A 34 -11.51 12.18 -10.37
C SER A 34 -11.12 11.49 -11.68
N ASP A 35 -9.88 11.02 -11.81
CA ASP A 35 -9.42 10.22 -12.95
C ASP A 35 -10.22 8.93 -13.15
N PHE A 36 -10.92 8.47 -12.11
CA PHE A 36 -11.80 7.28 -12.14
C PHE A 36 -13.29 7.62 -12.23
N ASP A 37 -13.70 8.88 -12.31
CA ASP A 37 -15.12 9.26 -12.22
C ASP A 37 -15.99 8.60 -13.30
N THR A 38 -15.43 8.31 -14.46
CA THR A 38 -16.17 7.73 -15.59
C THR A 38 -16.23 6.21 -15.56
N ASP A 39 -15.32 5.51 -14.87
CA ASP A 39 -15.14 4.05 -14.92
C ASP A 39 -14.72 3.42 -13.59
N ARG A 40 -14.90 4.12 -12.46
CA ARG A 40 -14.50 3.62 -11.12
C ARG A 40 -15.03 2.22 -10.82
N ALA A 41 -16.29 1.94 -11.15
CA ALA A 41 -16.88 0.64 -10.90
C ALA A 41 -16.22 -0.47 -11.74
N GLU A 42 -15.84 -0.15 -12.98
CA GLU A 42 -15.10 -1.07 -13.86
C GLU A 42 -13.68 -1.31 -13.33
N ALA A 43 -12.97 -0.26 -12.90
CA ALA A 43 -11.64 -0.39 -12.32
C ALA A 43 -11.66 -1.23 -11.02
N VAL A 44 -12.67 -1.07 -10.17
CA VAL A 44 -12.87 -1.92 -8.98
C VAL A 44 -13.15 -3.37 -9.39
N GLN A 45 -13.97 -3.60 -10.41
CA GLN A 45 -14.24 -4.96 -10.89
C GLN A 45 -12.97 -5.60 -11.48
N HIS A 46 -12.18 -4.86 -12.27
CA HIS A 46 -10.89 -5.34 -12.78
C HIS A 46 -9.94 -5.73 -11.63
N ALA A 47 -9.90 -4.94 -10.54
CA ALA A 47 -9.12 -5.27 -9.35
C ALA A 47 -9.54 -6.62 -8.75
N LEU A 48 -10.86 -6.82 -8.54
CA LEU A 48 -11.41 -8.06 -7.99
C LEU A 48 -11.12 -9.26 -8.90
N ASP A 49 -11.28 -9.11 -10.21
CA ASP A 49 -11.01 -10.15 -11.21
C ASP A 49 -9.51 -10.52 -11.26
N ALA A 50 -8.63 -9.54 -10.97
CA ALA A 50 -7.18 -9.74 -10.85
C ALA A 50 -6.75 -10.35 -9.51
N GLY A 51 -7.68 -10.52 -8.54
CA GLY A 51 -7.40 -11.06 -7.23
C GLY A 51 -7.07 -10.01 -6.15
N VAL A 52 -7.21 -8.71 -6.44
CA VAL A 52 -7.10 -7.64 -5.43
C VAL A 52 -8.42 -7.57 -4.68
N VAL A 53 -8.47 -8.19 -3.51
CA VAL A 53 -9.71 -8.37 -2.75
C VAL A 53 -10.01 -7.22 -1.78
N MET A 54 -9.03 -6.36 -1.51
CA MET A 54 -9.16 -5.23 -0.61
C MET A 54 -8.27 -4.08 -1.08
N MET A 55 -8.79 -2.85 -1.02
CA MET A 55 -8.12 -1.61 -1.37
C MET A 55 -8.21 -0.64 -0.18
N LEU A 56 -7.07 -0.14 0.29
CA LEU A 56 -7.01 0.82 1.38
C LEU A 56 -6.89 2.22 0.78
N LEU A 57 -7.82 3.10 1.15
CA LEU A 57 -8.00 4.43 0.58
C LEU A 57 -7.47 5.48 1.57
N PRO A 58 -6.25 6.00 1.41
CA PRO A 58 -5.77 7.10 2.22
C PRO A 58 -6.40 8.42 1.76
N ASN A 59 -6.71 9.30 2.69
CA ASN A 59 -7.16 10.65 2.38
C ASN A 59 -5.97 11.54 2.01
N VAL A 60 -6.17 12.51 1.13
CA VAL A 60 -5.15 13.48 0.70
C VAL A 60 -5.34 14.82 1.41
N ASP A 61 -6.52 15.43 1.26
CA ASP A 61 -6.85 16.74 1.83
C ASP A 61 -8.33 16.84 2.23
N ALA A 62 -8.77 18.03 2.62
CA ALA A 62 -10.16 18.26 3.01
C ALA A 62 -11.16 18.02 1.85
N SER A 63 -10.76 18.25 0.60
CA SER A 63 -11.63 18.11 -0.57
C SER A 63 -11.86 16.65 -0.95
N THR A 64 -10.91 15.78 -0.63
CA THR A 64 -10.93 14.35 -0.97
C THR A 64 -11.69 13.48 0.04
N VAL A 65 -12.00 14.01 1.23
CA VAL A 65 -12.75 13.29 2.28
C VAL A 65 -14.07 12.73 1.73
N GLN A 66 -14.89 13.58 1.09
CA GLN A 66 -16.20 13.15 0.62
C GLN A 66 -16.13 12.17 -0.58
N PRO A 67 -15.31 12.40 -1.63
CA PRO A 67 -15.08 11.40 -2.67
C PRO A 67 -14.62 10.04 -2.13
N MET A 68 -13.68 10.02 -1.20
CA MET A 68 -13.19 8.81 -0.54
C MET A 68 -14.30 8.06 0.21
N LEU A 69 -15.06 8.78 1.06
CA LEU A 69 -16.16 8.19 1.82
C LEU A 69 -17.27 7.65 0.92
N LYS A 70 -17.63 8.38 -0.15
CA LYS A 70 -18.61 7.92 -1.14
C LYS A 70 -18.15 6.63 -1.83
N THR A 71 -16.86 6.53 -2.15
CA THR A 71 -16.30 5.31 -2.75
C THR A 71 -16.34 4.15 -1.76
N TYR A 72 -16.01 4.38 -0.50
CA TYR A 72 -16.14 3.39 0.57
C TYR A 72 -17.59 2.92 0.76
N GLU A 73 -18.56 3.84 0.77
CA GLU A 73 -19.99 3.51 0.87
C GLU A 73 -20.50 2.70 -0.34
N GLN A 74 -19.94 2.95 -1.53
CA GLN A 74 -20.29 2.23 -2.75
C GLN A 74 -19.69 0.82 -2.80
N PHE A 75 -18.49 0.62 -2.24
CA PHE A 75 -17.73 -0.64 -2.30
C PHE A 75 -17.27 -1.11 -0.90
N PRO A 76 -18.17 -1.26 0.09
CA PRO A 76 -17.79 -1.50 1.48
C PRO A 76 -17.13 -2.86 1.72
N ASP A 77 -17.38 -3.83 0.85
CA ASP A 77 -16.81 -5.18 1.00
C ASP A 77 -15.33 -5.27 0.60
N CYS A 78 -14.86 -4.37 -0.29
CA CYS A 78 -13.51 -4.41 -0.84
C CYS A 78 -12.71 -3.11 -0.67
N THR A 79 -13.20 -2.16 0.13
CA THR A 79 -12.47 -0.93 0.44
C THR A 79 -12.42 -0.68 1.95
N ARG A 80 -11.37 0.03 2.39
CA ARG A 80 -11.25 0.60 3.76
C ARG A 80 -10.63 1.98 3.64
N VAL A 81 -10.90 2.84 4.61
CA VAL A 81 -10.47 4.25 4.56
C VAL A 81 -9.45 4.56 5.64
N MET A 82 -8.53 5.46 5.33
CA MET A 82 -7.58 6.07 6.26
C MET A 82 -7.73 7.59 6.21
N MET A 83 -7.49 8.28 7.33
CA MET A 83 -7.64 9.73 7.42
C MET A 83 -6.29 10.39 7.66
N GLY A 84 -5.95 11.39 6.86
CA GLY A 84 -4.74 12.17 6.99
C GLY A 84 -4.70 13.37 6.06
N LEU A 85 -3.78 14.29 6.33
CA LEU A 85 -3.39 15.40 5.47
C LEU A 85 -2.03 15.07 4.86
N GLN A 86 -2.01 14.86 3.56
CA GLN A 86 -0.84 14.54 2.76
C GLN A 86 0.12 15.74 2.73
N PRO A 87 1.45 15.55 2.79
CA PRO A 87 2.41 16.64 3.00
C PRO A 87 2.40 17.72 1.91
N GLU A 88 2.17 17.37 0.64
CA GLU A 88 2.11 18.36 -0.46
C GLU A 88 0.91 19.31 -0.34
N GLU A 89 -0.13 18.90 0.40
CA GLU A 89 -1.34 19.69 0.66
C GLU A 89 -1.27 20.48 1.99
N VAL A 90 -0.17 20.39 2.72
CA VAL A 90 0.07 21.23 3.90
C VAL A 90 0.38 22.66 3.46
N LYS A 91 -0.50 23.60 3.85
CA LYS A 91 -0.38 25.03 3.55
C LYS A 91 -0.48 25.84 4.86
N GLY A 92 -0.53 27.16 4.76
CA GLY A 92 -0.60 28.05 5.93
C GLY A 92 -1.81 27.86 6.84
N ASP A 93 -2.88 27.25 6.36
CA ASP A 93 -4.13 26.96 7.06
C ASP A 93 -4.23 25.51 7.59
N TYR A 94 -3.14 24.74 7.52
CA TYR A 94 -3.11 23.32 7.85
C TYR A 94 -3.75 22.96 9.21
N LYS A 95 -3.65 23.85 10.22
CA LYS A 95 -4.26 23.60 11.54
C LYS A 95 -5.79 23.56 11.50
N GLN A 96 -6.39 24.41 10.66
CA GLN A 96 -7.84 24.38 10.43
C GLN A 96 -8.25 23.11 9.69
N VAL A 97 -7.47 22.71 8.69
CA VAL A 97 -7.69 21.46 7.93
C VAL A 97 -7.57 20.25 8.87
N LEU A 98 -6.49 20.18 9.66
CA LEU A 98 -6.29 19.09 10.62
C LEU A 98 -7.41 19.01 11.66
N ALA A 99 -7.93 20.15 12.16
CA ALA A 99 -9.05 20.14 13.11
C ALA A 99 -10.34 19.53 12.53
N VAL A 100 -10.58 19.68 11.23
CA VAL A 100 -11.70 19.03 10.53
C VAL A 100 -11.47 17.53 10.42
N MET A 101 -10.26 17.12 10.06
CA MET A 101 -9.88 15.70 9.90
C MET A 101 -9.87 14.95 11.25
N GLU A 102 -9.41 15.60 12.32
CA GLU A 102 -9.45 15.04 13.67
C GLU A 102 -10.89 14.72 14.10
N LYS A 103 -11.83 15.61 13.77
CA LYS A 103 -13.25 15.38 14.03
C LYS A 103 -13.82 14.22 13.18
N GLU A 104 -13.37 14.07 11.93
CA GLU A 104 -13.78 12.92 11.11
C GLU A 104 -13.30 11.58 11.71
N LEU A 105 -12.13 11.53 12.35
CA LEU A 105 -11.62 10.34 13.03
C LEU A 105 -12.53 9.84 14.16
N GLU A 106 -13.37 10.70 14.76
CA GLU A 106 -14.37 10.31 15.77
C GLU A 106 -15.41 9.31 15.23
N ARG A 107 -15.57 9.20 13.90
CA ARG A 107 -16.53 8.27 13.27
C ARG A 107 -16.18 6.80 13.46
N ASN A 108 -14.96 6.46 13.88
CA ASN A 108 -14.49 5.09 14.13
C ASN A 108 -14.61 4.12 12.92
N ILE A 109 -14.54 4.66 11.69
CA ILE A 109 -14.57 3.87 10.46
C ILE A 109 -13.19 3.73 9.81
N TYR A 110 -12.23 4.54 10.26
CA TYR A 110 -10.89 4.60 9.71
C TYR A 110 -10.01 3.51 10.32
N ILE A 111 -9.30 2.79 9.45
CA ILE A 111 -8.41 1.70 9.85
C ILE A 111 -6.95 2.12 9.98
N GLY A 112 -6.64 3.38 9.67
CA GLY A 112 -5.29 3.94 9.73
C GLY A 112 -5.31 5.47 9.69
N VAL A 113 -4.15 6.05 10.00
CA VAL A 113 -3.88 7.48 9.77
C VAL A 113 -2.99 7.58 8.53
N GLY A 114 -3.50 8.20 7.48
CA GLY A 114 -2.83 8.32 6.18
C GLY A 114 -3.73 8.94 5.09
N GLU A 115 -3.13 9.53 4.09
CA GLU A 115 -1.70 9.68 3.86
C GLU A 115 -1.16 10.84 4.69
N ILE A 116 -0.01 10.65 5.32
CA ILE A 116 0.68 11.67 6.12
C ILE A 116 2.19 11.62 5.81
N GLY A 117 2.94 12.61 6.20
CA GLY A 117 4.40 12.51 6.06
C GLY A 117 5.10 13.82 5.72
N LEU A 118 6.19 13.70 4.96
CA LEU A 118 7.05 14.83 4.56
C LEU A 118 7.41 14.71 3.07
N ASP A 119 7.25 15.81 2.32
CA ASP A 119 7.74 15.95 0.94
C ASP A 119 8.48 17.28 0.79
N PHE A 120 9.81 17.22 0.61
CA PHE A 120 10.64 18.40 0.37
C PHE A 120 11.18 18.44 -1.08
N TYR A 121 10.58 17.64 -1.95
CA TYR A 121 10.97 17.57 -3.36
C TYR A 121 10.25 18.63 -4.21
N TRP A 122 8.91 18.73 -4.08
CA TRP A 122 8.13 19.60 -4.92
C TRP A 122 8.12 21.04 -4.41
N ASP A 123 7.86 21.24 -3.12
CA ASP A 123 7.79 22.56 -2.50
C ASP A 123 8.21 22.51 -1.03
N ALA A 124 9.33 23.15 -0.70
CA ALA A 124 9.81 23.27 0.67
C ALA A 124 9.32 24.53 1.38
N THR A 125 8.41 25.33 0.78
CA THR A 125 7.89 26.58 1.35
C THR A 125 7.27 26.35 2.73
N PHE A 126 6.56 25.21 2.90
CA PHE A 126 5.84 24.85 4.10
C PHE A 126 6.52 23.72 4.92
N GLU A 127 7.87 23.63 4.85
CA GLU A 127 8.63 22.59 5.58
C GLU A 127 8.28 22.52 7.07
N LYS A 128 8.21 23.70 7.75
CA LYS A 128 7.89 23.77 9.19
C LYS A 128 6.48 23.31 9.48
N GLU A 129 5.55 23.71 8.64
CA GLU A 129 4.14 23.33 8.72
C GLU A 129 3.97 21.83 8.47
N GLN A 130 4.71 21.24 7.50
CA GLN A 130 4.73 19.80 7.27
C GLN A 130 5.24 19.04 8.50
N LEU A 131 6.34 19.50 9.12
CA LEU A 131 6.89 18.89 10.34
C LEU A 131 5.86 18.91 11.49
N ASP A 132 5.22 20.08 11.74
CA ASP A 132 4.21 20.21 12.79
C ASP A 132 2.95 19.37 12.48
N ALA A 133 2.45 19.39 11.23
CA ALA A 133 1.32 18.59 10.78
C ALA A 133 1.59 17.10 10.93
N PHE A 134 2.79 16.64 10.59
CA PHE A 134 3.18 15.25 10.74
C PHE A 134 3.19 14.81 12.22
N GLU A 135 3.82 15.61 13.12
CA GLU A 135 3.83 15.30 14.55
C GLU A 135 2.41 15.28 15.17
N ILE A 136 1.50 16.19 14.75
CA ILE A 136 0.10 16.17 15.18
C ILE A 136 -0.57 14.85 14.77
N GLN A 137 -0.42 14.44 13.54
CA GLN A 137 -1.05 13.23 13.00
C GLN A 137 -0.45 11.93 13.60
N LEU A 138 0.84 11.94 13.98
CA LEU A 138 1.42 10.85 14.78
C LEU A 138 0.73 10.71 16.14
N GLN A 139 0.34 11.83 16.79
CA GLN A 139 -0.40 11.75 18.05
C GLN A 139 -1.79 11.13 17.86
N TRP A 140 -2.50 11.43 16.77
CA TRP A 140 -3.77 10.76 16.46
C TRP A 140 -3.60 9.25 16.35
N ALA A 141 -2.59 8.79 15.60
CA ALA A 141 -2.32 7.37 15.45
C ALA A 141 -2.03 6.68 16.79
N LYS A 142 -1.25 7.33 17.66
CA LYS A 142 -0.97 6.83 19.02
C LYS A 142 -2.22 6.75 19.88
N GLN A 143 -3.03 7.81 19.92
CA GLN A 143 -4.26 7.90 20.74
C GLN A 143 -5.30 6.88 20.31
N LEU A 144 -5.43 6.66 19.00
CA LEU A 144 -6.41 5.76 18.40
C LEU A 144 -5.89 4.34 18.18
N HIS A 145 -4.60 4.10 18.46
CA HIS A 145 -3.91 2.82 18.18
C HIS A 145 -3.99 2.38 16.71
N LEU A 146 -4.02 3.34 15.78
CA LEU A 146 -4.12 3.09 14.36
C LEU A 146 -2.74 3.00 13.70
N PRO A 147 -2.56 2.14 12.69
CA PRO A 147 -1.36 2.12 11.87
C PRO A 147 -1.28 3.35 10.96
N LEU A 148 -0.08 3.62 10.49
CA LEU A 148 0.26 4.78 9.67
C LEU A 148 0.47 4.38 8.20
N SER A 149 0.05 5.22 7.25
CA SER A 149 0.52 5.23 5.86
C SER A 149 1.32 6.50 5.62
N ILE A 150 2.65 6.35 5.46
CA ILE A 150 3.61 7.46 5.52
C ILE A 150 4.26 7.71 4.16
N HIS A 151 4.11 8.92 3.67
CA HIS A 151 4.84 9.48 2.54
C HIS A 151 6.17 10.07 3.01
N CYS A 152 7.27 9.75 2.30
CA CYS A 152 8.57 10.35 2.56
C CYS A 152 9.35 10.59 1.27
N ARG A 153 9.56 11.85 0.90
CA ARG A 153 10.33 12.22 -0.28
C ARG A 153 11.28 13.37 0.01
N ASN A 154 12.59 13.15 -0.24
CA ASN A 154 13.67 14.11 0.08
C ASN A 154 13.70 14.57 1.55
N ALA A 155 13.16 13.78 2.47
CA ALA A 155 12.97 14.15 3.87
C ALA A 155 13.46 13.07 4.86
N PHE A 156 14.21 12.05 4.41
CA PHE A 156 14.59 10.87 5.21
C PHE A 156 15.15 11.22 6.59
N SER A 157 16.13 12.13 6.67
CA SER A 157 16.78 12.46 7.93
C SER A 157 15.87 13.14 8.96
N PHE A 158 14.89 13.91 8.49
CA PHE A 158 13.84 14.49 9.33
C PHE A 158 12.83 13.43 9.76
N MET A 159 12.38 12.62 8.80
CA MET A 159 11.44 11.54 9.04
C MET A 159 11.96 10.55 10.07
N ALA A 160 13.18 10.02 9.89
CA ALA A 160 13.78 9.06 10.80
C ALA A 160 13.88 9.63 12.22
N ARG A 161 14.39 10.87 12.39
CA ARG A 161 14.52 11.53 13.69
C ARG A 161 13.18 11.75 14.39
N ILE A 162 12.11 12.12 13.64
CA ILE A 162 10.79 12.31 14.23
C ILE A 162 10.22 10.95 14.65
N LEU A 163 10.31 9.93 13.79
CA LEU A 163 9.84 8.60 14.12
C LEU A 163 10.57 8.00 15.31
N GLU A 164 11.90 8.13 15.40
CA GLU A 164 12.71 7.73 16.57
C GLU A 164 12.24 8.44 17.86
N LYS A 165 12.04 9.77 17.80
CA LYS A 165 11.56 10.57 18.94
C LYS A 165 10.20 10.09 19.46
N HIS A 166 9.31 9.67 18.56
CA HIS A 166 7.94 9.29 18.90
C HIS A 166 7.74 7.79 19.09
N GLN A 167 8.71 6.95 18.71
CA GLN A 167 8.61 5.48 18.84
C GLN A 167 8.75 5.05 20.29
N ASP A 168 7.65 4.56 20.86
CA ASP A 168 7.55 4.02 22.22
C ASP A 168 7.14 2.53 22.22
N GLY A 169 7.21 1.89 21.05
CA GLY A 169 6.73 0.53 20.80
C GLY A 169 5.28 0.46 20.30
N GLY A 170 4.55 1.59 20.31
CA GLY A 170 3.15 1.66 19.86
C GLY A 170 2.97 2.07 18.40
N LEU A 171 3.92 2.81 17.82
CA LEU A 171 3.85 3.21 16.42
C LEU A 171 4.14 2.04 15.50
N LYS A 172 3.27 1.85 14.51
CA LYS A 172 3.42 0.88 13.43
C LYS A 172 2.82 1.46 12.15
N GLY A 173 3.25 1.00 11.00
CA GLY A 173 2.73 1.51 9.73
C GLY A 173 3.53 1.03 8.54
N VAL A 174 3.31 1.70 7.43
CA VAL A 174 3.99 1.47 6.16
C VAL A 174 4.63 2.77 5.67
N MET A 175 5.88 2.68 5.25
CA MET A 175 6.51 3.69 4.39
C MET A 175 6.02 3.40 2.98
N HIS A 176 4.97 4.14 2.56
CA HIS A 176 4.35 3.92 1.28
C HIS A 176 5.27 4.36 0.13
N CYS A 177 5.13 3.73 -1.03
CA CYS A 177 5.90 3.98 -2.24
C CYS A 177 7.42 4.05 -1.99
N PHE A 178 7.93 3.11 -1.19
CA PHE A 178 9.32 3.15 -0.75
C PHE A 178 10.29 2.98 -1.93
N THR A 179 11.16 3.96 -2.10
CA THR A 179 12.19 4.02 -3.16
C THR A 179 13.57 4.40 -2.64
N GLY A 180 13.77 4.38 -1.32
CA GLY A 180 15.01 4.76 -0.64
C GLY A 180 16.16 3.77 -0.81
N THR A 181 17.24 4.01 -0.09
CA THR A 181 18.41 3.12 -0.02
C THR A 181 18.18 1.95 0.92
N GLU A 182 19.09 0.95 0.88
CA GLU A 182 19.04 -0.18 1.82
C GLU A 182 19.21 0.28 3.28
N GLU A 183 20.07 1.28 3.52
CA GLU A 183 20.29 1.86 4.84
C GLU A 183 19.03 2.54 5.37
N GLU A 184 18.34 3.31 4.52
CA GLU A 184 17.07 3.93 4.88
C GLU A 184 15.99 2.88 5.17
N ALA A 185 15.92 1.82 4.36
CA ALA A 185 15.04 0.69 4.60
C ALA A 185 15.27 0.07 5.99
N ARG A 186 16.53 -0.20 6.35
CA ARG A 186 16.91 -0.79 7.65
C ARG A 186 16.46 0.08 8.81
N VAL A 187 16.66 1.40 8.74
CA VAL A 187 16.20 2.33 9.78
C VAL A 187 14.69 2.21 10.00
N TYR A 188 13.89 2.23 8.95
CA TYR A 188 12.43 2.09 9.09
C TYR A 188 12.00 0.71 9.62
N LEU A 189 12.69 -0.35 9.18
CA LEU A 189 12.42 -1.72 9.68
C LEU A 189 12.74 -1.85 11.17
N ASP A 190 13.85 -1.27 11.63
CA ASP A 190 14.27 -1.27 13.04
C ASP A 190 13.29 -0.47 13.90
N LEU A 191 12.71 0.60 13.35
CA LEU A 191 11.63 1.37 13.98
C LEU A 191 10.27 0.65 13.97
N GLY A 192 10.16 -0.52 13.37
CA GLY A 192 8.93 -1.34 13.38
C GLY A 192 8.02 -1.14 12.17
N PHE A 193 8.40 -0.34 11.18
CA PHE A 193 7.60 -0.07 9.99
C PHE A 193 7.73 -1.15 8.92
N HIS A 194 6.75 -1.23 8.02
CA HIS A 194 6.79 -2.02 6.79
C HIS A 194 7.18 -1.12 5.61
N LEU A 195 7.60 -1.75 4.52
CA LEU A 195 7.84 -1.05 3.25
C LEU A 195 6.69 -1.36 2.29
N GLY A 196 6.06 -0.31 1.74
CA GLY A 196 5.08 -0.41 0.68
C GLY A 196 5.78 -0.42 -0.68
N LEU A 197 5.54 -1.44 -1.47
CA LEU A 197 6.14 -1.59 -2.79
C LEU A 197 5.08 -1.57 -3.87
N GLY A 198 5.15 -0.55 -4.74
CA GLY A 198 4.25 -0.33 -5.85
C GLY A 198 4.90 -0.55 -7.21
N GLY A 199 4.25 -0.05 -8.26
CA GLY A 199 4.66 -0.20 -9.66
C GLY A 199 6.10 0.22 -9.97
N VAL A 200 6.67 1.13 -9.18
CA VAL A 200 8.04 1.64 -9.32
C VAL A 200 9.09 0.50 -9.27
N ILE A 201 8.83 -0.59 -8.53
CA ILE A 201 9.75 -1.74 -8.47
C ILE A 201 9.97 -2.39 -9.84
N THR A 202 9.08 -2.20 -10.80
CA THR A 202 9.20 -2.73 -12.15
C THR A 202 10.07 -1.86 -13.06
N TYR A 203 10.38 -0.61 -12.65
CA TYR A 203 11.10 0.35 -13.49
C TYR A 203 12.57 0.00 -13.61
N LYS A 204 13.16 0.26 -14.80
CA LYS A 204 14.57 -0.04 -15.09
C LYS A 204 15.52 0.55 -14.03
N ASN A 205 15.29 1.77 -13.61
CA ASN A 205 16.19 2.53 -12.73
C ASN A 205 15.78 2.48 -11.24
N CYS A 206 14.92 1.54 -10.82
CA CYS A 206 14.57 1.38 -9.41
C CYS A 206 15.71 0.70 -8.65
N ALA A 207 16.40 1.42 -7.78
CA ALA A 207 17.51 0.90 -7.00
C ALA A 207 17.11 -0.15 -5.96
N VAL A 208 15.86 -0.13 -5.50
CA VAL A 208 15.33 -1.09 -4.51
C VAL A 208 15.51 -2.54 -4.97
N LYS A 209 15.44 -2.80 -6.28
CA LYS A 209 15.64 -4.14 -6.84
C LYS A 209 16.98 -4.77 -6.49
N ASP A 210 18.01 -3.94 -6.35
CA ASP A 210 19.39 -4.43 -6.18
C ASP A 210 19.62 -5.02 -4.78
N TYR A 211 18.80 -4.61 -3.79
CA TYR A 211 18.95 -5.03 -2.40
C TYR A 211 17.66 -5.63 -1.79
N LEU A 212 16.54 -5.65 -2.51
CA LEU A 212 15.25 -6.08 -1.96
C LEU A 212 15.31 -7.50 -1.39
N HIS A 213 16.11 -8.38 -1.98
CA HIS A 213 16.33 -9.74 -1.50
C HIS A 213 16.95 -9.83 -0.08
N ASN A 214 17.54 -8.73 0.42
CA ASN A 214 18.06 -8.60 1.79
C ASN A 214 16.99 -8.17 2.80
N ILE A 215 15.81 -7.74 2.33
CA ILE A 215 14.71 -7.27 3.17
C ILE A 215 13.82 -8.48 3.53
N PRO A 216 13.47 -8.67 4.82
CA PRO A 216 12.53 -9.73 5.20
C PRO A 216 11.17 -9.53 4.52
N LEU A 217 10.70 -10.55 3.79
CA LEU A 217 9.44 -10.47 3.06
C LEU A 217 8.23 -10.22 3.99
N GLU A 218 8.33 -10.62 5.25
CA GLU A 218 7.35 -10.36 6.31
C GLU A 218 7.21 -8.88 6.66
N ARG A 219 8.08 -8.03 6.12
CA ARG A 219 8.08 -6.58 6.33
C ARG A 219 7.69 -5.81 5.07
N ILE A 220 7.18 -6.49 4.06
CA ILE A 220 6.74 -5.90 2.80
C ILE A 220 5.23 -6.00 2.68
N VAL A 221 4.60 -4.93 2.22
CA VAL A 221 3.22 -4.88 1.74
C VAL A 221 3.19 -4.40 0.29
N LEU A 222 2.13 -4.72 -0.44
CA LEU A 222 1.95 -4.31 -1.82
C LEU A 222 0.93 -3.18 -1.92
N GLU A 223 1.15 -2.32 -2.91
CA GLU A 223 0.27 -1.19 -3.19
C GLU A 223 0.33 -0.83 -4.67
N THR A 224 -0.54 0.08 -5.10
CA THR A 224 -0.50 0.60 -6.47
C THR A 224 -0.19 2.08 -6.54
N ASP A 225 -0.65 2.86 -5.59
CA ASP A 225 -0.71 4.33 -5.65
C ASP A 225 -1.50 4.84 -6.88
N ALA A 226 -2.49 4.04 -7.31
CA ALA A 226 -3.31 4.40 -8.47
C ALA A 226 -4.12 5.68 -8.18
N PRO A 227 -4.21 6.61 -9.15
CA PRO A 227 -3.95 6.49 -10.60
C PRO A 227 -2.49 6.68 -11.04
N TYR A 228 -1.56 6.86 -10.10
CA TYR A 228 -0.16 7.18 -10.35
C TYR A 228 0.71 5.94 -10.52
N LEU A 229 1.95 6.12 -11.02
CA LEU A 229 3.06 5.16 -10.94
C LEU A 229 2.79 3.77 -11.55
N SER A 230 2.09 3.71 -12.69
CA SER A 230 1.78 2.45 -13.40
C SER A 230 3.00 1.55 -13.58
N PRO A 231 2.90 0.24 -13.25
CA PRO A 231 4.01 -0.71 -13.46
C PRO A 231 4.30 -0.93 -14.95
N VAL A 232 5.46 -1.51 -15.27
CA VAL A 232 5.69 -2.13 -16.58
C VAL A 232 4.84 -3.41 -16.65
N PRO A 233 4.06 -3.66 -17.73
CA PRO A 233 4.13 -3.02 -19.06
C PRO A 233 3.20 -1.79 -19.25
N HIS A 234 2.50 -1.33 -18.24
CA HIS A 234 1.44 -0.30 -18.33
C HIS A 234 1.95 1.15 -18.25
N ARG A 235 3.26 1.37 -18.35
CA ARG A 235 3.86 2.72 -18.30
C ARG A 235 3.21 3.69 -19.31
N GLY A 236 2.86 4.91 -18.82
CA GLY A 236 2.22 5.93 -19.63
C GLY A 236 0.70 5.81 -19.74
N GLN A 237 0.10 4.79 -19.12
CA GLN A 237 -1.33 4.68 -18.91
C GLN A 237 -1.69 5.10 -17.48
N ARG A 238 -2.95 5.46 -17.22
CA ARG A 238 -3.46 5.58 -15.84
C ARG A 238 -3.26 4.26 -15.12
N ASN A 239 -2.71 4.29 -13.92
CA ASN A 239 -2.61 3.11 -13.07
C ASN A 239 -3.99 2.70 -12.55
N GLU A 240 -4.15 1.42 -12.25
CA GLU A 240 -5.33 0.90 -11.56
C GLU A 240 -4.93 -0.26 -10.63
N PRO A 241 -5.73 -0.56 -9.58
CA PRO A 241 -5.39 -1.60 -8.61
C PRO A 241 -5.16 -2.98 -9.23
N ALA A 242 -5.80 -3.30 -10.35
CA ALA A 242 -5.60 -4.55 -11.09
C ALA A 242 -4.13 -4.78 -11.51
N PHE A 243 -3.37 -3.71 -11.76
CA PHE A 243 -1.98 -3.80 -12.19
C PHE A 243 -1.00 -4.19 -11.07
N MET A 244 -1.47 -4.27 -9.81
CA MET A 244 -0.65 -4.77 -8.70
C MET A 244 -0.11 -6.19 -8.93
N VAL A 245 -0.76 -6.98 -9.76
CA VAL A 245 -0.29 -8.30 -10.17
C VAL A 245 1.10 -8.25 -10.81
N ASP A 246 1.41 -7.22 -11.57
CA ASP A 246 2.73 -7.07 -12.21
C ASP A 246 3.81 -6.66 -11.20
N THR A 247 3.44 -5.86 -10.19
CA THR A 247 4.30 -5.60 -9.01
C THR A 247 4.61 -6.90 -8.26
N ALA A 248 3.58 -7.72 -7.96
CA ALA A 248 3.75 -9.00 -7.29
C ALA A 248 4.65 -9.97 -8.07
N LYS A 249 4.46 -10.08 -9.40
CA LYS A 249 5.33 -10.88 -10.27
C LYS A 249 6.77 -10.40 -10.21
N LYS A 250 7.01 -9.09 -10.23
CA LYS A 250 8.38 -8.54 -10.18
C LYS A 250 9.06 -8.85 -8.86
N ILE A 251 8.34 -8.76 -7.75
CA ILE A 251 8.86 -9.13 -6.43
C ILE A 251 9.13 -10.64 -6.36
N ALA A 252 8.27 -11.47 -6.96
CA ALA A 252 8.47 -12.91 -7.06
C ALA A 252 9.76 -13.27 -7.80
N GLU A 253 10.07 -12.57 -8.90
CA GLU A 253 11.35 -12.73 -9.62
C GLU A 253 12.55 -12.40 -8.71
N ILE A 254 12.48 -11.30 -7.91
CA ILE A 254 13.60 -10.85 -7.06
C ILE A 254 13.85 -11.82 -5.90
N TYR A 255 12.79 -12.38 -5.31
CA TYR A 255 12.90 -13.36 -4.22
C TYR A 255 13.03 -14.81 -4.71
N GLU A 256 13.05 -15.04 -6.02
CA GLU A 256 13.07 -16.38 -6.64
C GLU A 256 11.96 -17.30 -6.09
N MET A 257 10.75 -16.75 -5.93
CA MET A 257 9.60 -17.42 -5.34
C MET A 257 8.42 -17.47 -6.34
N GLN A 258 7.44 -18.34 -6.07
CA GLN A 258 6.16 -18.31 -6.80
C GLN A 258 5.37 -17.07 -6.41
N VAL A 259 4.68 -16.45 -7.38
CA VAL A 259 3.92 -15.21 -7.16
C VAL A 259 2.80 -15.40 -6.15
N GLU A 260 2.19 -16.59 -6.10
CA GLU A 260 1.15 -16.93 -5.13
C GLU A 260 1.69 -16.89 -3.69
N ARG A 261 2.97 -17.27 -3.50
CA ARG A 261 3.60 -17.20 -2.17
C ARG A 261 3.90 -15.76 -1.76
N ILE A 262 4.33 -14.91 -2.70
CA ILE A 262 4.46 -13.47 -2.46
C ILE A 262 3.10 -12.90 -2.06
N ALA A 263 2.04 -13.17 -2.82
CA ALA A 263 0.70 -12.70 -2.54
C ALA A 263 0.21 -13.14 -1.15
N GLU A 264 0.42 -14.41 -0.78
CA GLU A 264 0.04 -14.94 0.53
C GLU A 264 0.73 -14.20 1.68
N ILE A 265 2.06 -14.02 1.61
CA ILE A 265 2.84 -13.40 2.68
C ILE A 265 2.49 -11.91 2.79
N THR A 266 2.50 -11.15 1.68
CA THR A 266 2.25 -9.71 1.70
C THR A 266 0.81 -9.38 2.10
N THR A 267 -0.16 -10.20 1.69
CA THR A 267 -1.55 -10.11 2.16
C THR A 267 -1.66 -10.39 3.65
N SER A 268 -0.96 -11.41 4.17
CA SER A 268 -0.90 -11.67 5.61
C SER A 268 -0.29 -10.50 6.40
N ASN A 269 0.76 -9.87 5.85
CA ASN A 269 1.40 -8.70 6.44
C ASN A 269 0.40 -7.52 6.52
N ALA A 270 -0.27 -7.21 5.41
CA ALA A 270 -1.28 -6.14 5.35
C ALA A 270 -2.41 -6.40 6.37
N LYS A 271 -2.94 -7.63 6.42
CA LYS A 271 -3.98 -8.01 7.41
C LYS A 271 -3.53 -7.79 8.85
N LYS A 272 -2.32 -8.23 9.19
CA LYS A 272 -1.77 -8.08 10.55
C LYS A 272 -1.53 -6.60 10.89
N LEU A 273 -1.02 -5.83 9.93
CA LEU A 273 -0.68 -4.43 10.15
C LEU A 273 -1.94 -3.58 10.38
N PHE A 274 -2.94 -3.74 9.51
CA PHE A 274 -4.16 -2.91 9.50
C PHE A 274 -5.32 -3.52 10.30
N GLY A 275 -5.23 -4.77 10.76
CA GLY A 275 -6.28 -5.43 11.55
C GLY A 275 -7.52 -5.81 10.73
N ILE A 276 -7.36 -6.18 9.46
CA ILE A 276 -8.44 -6.49 8.49
C ILE A 276 -8.45 -7.95 8.05
#